data_dad90b5dc0611fd745cf645412dce5e9
#
_entry.id   dad90b5dc0611fd745cf645412dce5e9
#
_cell.length_a   1.000
_cell.length_b   1.000
_cell.length_c   1.000
_cell.angle_alpha   90.00
_cell.angle_beta   90.00
_cell.angle_gamma   90.00
#
_symmetry.space_group_name_H-M   'P 1'
#
loop_
_entity.id
_entity.type
_entity.pdbx_description
1 polymer ?
#
loop_
_entity_poly.entity_id
_entity_poly.type
_entity_poly.pdbx_seq_one_letter_code
_entity_poly.pdbx_strand_id
1 'polypeptide(L)'
;MDEPILVMENIKYYVLNDTNIEYLGVDVGLDVLQTAVGGYIESIRPIGKYKVVYCNEEGRILGLETNVLASGLLKQVLVGPVVVGIEESL
;
A
#
# COMPACT_ATOMS: atom_id res chain seq x y z
N MET A 1 8.04 31.13 -6.40
CA MET A 1 7.86 30.56 -6.35
C MET A 1 7.57 29.74 -6.41
N ASP A 2 7.24 29.59 -6.42
CA ASP A 2 6.99 28.85 -6.25
C ASP A 2 6.93 27.78 -6.49
N GLU A 3 6.82 27.17 -6.35
CA GLU A 3 6.86 26.10 -6.48
C GLU A 3 6.25 25.18 -6.71
N PRO A 4 6.35 24.69 -7.11
CA PRO A 4 5.75 23.82 -7.58
C PRO A 4 5.58 22.79 -6.96
N ILE A 5 4.80 22.43 -6.78
CA ILE A 5 4.55 21.54 -6.07
C ILE A 5 4.33 20.38 -6.65
N LEU A 6 4.89 19.52 -6.36
CA LEU A 6 4.76 18.38 -6.77
C LEU A 6 3.83 17.73 -6.12
N VAL A 7 2.75 17.82 -6.21
CA VAL A 7 1.86 17.22 -5.51
C VAL A 7 1.52 15.98 -6.10
N MET A 8 1.57 14.95 -5.39
CA MET A 8 1.18 13.73 -5.79
C MET A 8 -0.19 13.62 -5.41
N GLU A 9 -1.05 14.32 -5.96
CA GLU A 9 -2.37 14.23 -5.52
C GLU A 9 -3.14 13.21 -6.25
N ASN A 10 -4.27 12.86 -5.75
CA ASN A 10 -5.21 11.91 -6.31
C ASN A 10 -4.67 10.50 -6.33
N ILE A 11 -3.93 10.15 -5.30
CA ILE A 11 -3.53 8.77 -5.12
C ILE A 11 -4.68 8.04 -4.44
N LYS A 12 -5.20 7.01 -5.09
CA LYS A 12 -6.23 6.18 -4.52
C LYS A 12 -5.59 4.99 -3.86
N TYR A 13 -5.92 4.77 -2.61
CA TYR A 13 -5.32 3.71 -1.82
C TYR A 13 -6.29 2.56 -1.64
N TYR A 14 -5.76 1.35 -1.76
CA TYR A 14 -6.52 0.13 -1.58
C TYR A 14 -5.72 -0.79 -0.66
N VAL A 15 -6.41 -1.57 0.16
CA VAL A 15 -5.74 -2.59 0.92
C VAL A 15 -6.05 -3.93 0.29
N LEU A 16 -4.99 -4.71 0.06
CA LEU A 16 -5.11 -6.04 -0.51
C LEU A 16 -5.00 -7.02 0.62
N ASN A 17 -6.07 -7.76 0.84
CA ASN A 17 -6.05 -8.85 1.79
C ASN A 17 -5.98 -10.14 1.00
N ASP A 18 -5.87 -11.25 1.70
CA ASP A 18 -5.68 -12.51 1.02
C ASP A 18 -6.79 -12.81 0.02
N THR A 19 -7.99 -12.40 0.31
CA THR A 19 -9.13 -12.75 -0.51
C THR A 19 -9.89 -11.58 -1.07
N ASN A 20 -9.53 -10.35 -0.73
CA ASN A 20 -10.30 -9.23 -1.25
C ASN A 20 -9.48 -7.96 -1.32
N ILE A 21 -10.04 -6.98 -2.01
CA ILE A 21 -9.44 -5.66 -2.17
C ILE A 21 -10.45 -4.67 -1.61
N GLU A 22 -9.98 -3.78 -0.75
CA GLU A 22 -10.85 -2.83 -0.12
C GLU A 22 -10.33 -1.42 -0.36
N TYR A 23 -11.22 -0.52 -0.78
CA TYR A 23 -10.82 0.86 -1.05
C TYR A 23 -10.68 1.61 0.27
N LEU A 24 -9.57 2.33 0.43
CA LEU A 24 -9.33 3.08 1.65
C LEU A 24 -9.62 4.56 1.51
N GLY A 25 -9.40 5.13 0.37
CA GLY A 25 -9.64 6.57 0.18
C GLY A 25 -8.60 7.21 -0.70
N VAL A 26 -8.74 8.50 -0.90
CA VAL A 26 -7.81 9.29 -1.71
C VAL A 26 -6.90 10.03 -0.75
N ASP A 27 -5.60 10.00 -1.02
CA ASP A 27 -4.61 10.76 -0.26
C ASP A 27 -4.78 10.59 1.25
N VAL A 28 -4.89 9.33 1.68
CA VAL A 28 -5.12 9.04 3.09
C VAL A 28 -3.86 9.31 3.90
N GLY A 29 -4.03 9.55 5.18
CA GLY A 29 -2.91 9.85 6.06
C GLY A 29 -2.24 8.63 6.61
N LEU A 30 -1.16 8.85 7.34
CA LEU A 30 -0.35 7.79 7.90
C LEU A 30 -1.15 6.89 8.84
N ASP A 31 -2.03 7.47 9.64
CA ASP A 31 -2.81 6.70 10.60
C ASP A 31 -3.71 5.69 9.90
N VAL A 32 -4.29 6.06 8.76
CA VAL A 32 -5.12 5.14 8.01
C VAL A 32 -4.27 3.99 7.47
N LEU A 33 -3.09 4.31 6.96
CA LEU A 33 -2.19 3.30 6.41
C LEU A 33 -1.73 2.35 7.51
N GLN A 34 -1.38 2.87 8.67
CA GLN A 34 -0.92 2.04 9.76
C GLN A 34 -2.03 1.13 10.28
N THR A 35 -3.25 1.65 10.34
CA THR A 35 -4.38 0.82 10.75
C THR A 35 -4.61 -0.29 9.74
N ALA A 36 -4.51 0.03 8.46
CA ALA A 36 -4.76 -0.96 7.42
C ALA A 36 -3.78 -2.12 7.47
N VAL A 37 -2.51 -1.86 7.77
CA VAL A 37 -1.51 -2.93 7.82
C VAL A 37 -1.32 -3.50 9.22
N GLY A 38 -1.93 -2.87 10.21
CA GLY A 38 -1.86 -3.39 11.57
C GLY A 38 -0.60 -3.02 12.34
N GLY A 39 0.08 -1.95 11.95
CA GLY A 39 1.28 -1.54 12.64
C GLY A 39 2.05 -0.52 11.82
N TYR A 40 3.34 -0.38 12.12
CA TYR A 40 4.15 0.56 11.35
C TYR A 40 4.29 0.07 9.92
N ILE A 41 4.38 1.02 9.00
CA ILE A 41 4.45 0.66 7.59
C ILE A 41 5.89 0.62 7.12
N GLU A 42 6.11 -0.26 6.15
CA GLU A 42 7.37 -0.36 5.44
C GLU A 42 7.06 -0.12 3.98
N SER A 43 7.84 0.72 3.33
CA SER A 43 7.64 1.01 1.91
C SER A 43 8.34 -0.05 1.09
N ILE A 44 7.62 -0.59 0.12
CA ILE A 44 8.14 -1.61 -0.78
C ILE A 44 8.26 -0.97 -2.16
N ARG A 45 9.27 -1.36 -2.91
CA ARG A 45 9.46 -0.83 -4.25
C ARG A 45 8.24 -1.20 -5.11
N PRO A 46 7.54 -0.21 -5.64
CA PRO A 46 6.38 -0.51 -6.47
C PRO A 46 6.79 -0.93 -7.88
N ILE A 47 5.89 -1.62 -8.55
CA ILE A 47 6.10 -2.00 -9.94
C ILE A 47 4.84 -1.66 -10.73
N GLY A 48 4.99 -1.55 -12.03
CA GLY A 48 3.88 -1.30 -12.92
C GLY A 48 3.18 0.01 -12.60
N LYS A 49 1.87 -0.03 -12.49
CA LYS A 49 1.07 1.16 -12.28
C LYS A 49 1.00 1.60 -10.83
N TYR A 50 1.55 0.83 -9.92
CA TYR A 50 1.47 1.18 -8.51
C TYR A 50 2.47 2.28 -8.19
N LYS A 51 2.00 3.33 -7.50
CA LYS A 51 2.86 4.45 -7.14
C LYS A 51 3.51 4.23 -5.79
N VAL A 52 2.81 3.60 -4.88
CA VAL A 52 3.35 3.28 -3.56
C VAL A 52 2.83 1.92 -3.13
N VAL A 53 3.62 1.23 -2.33
CA VAL A 53 3.23 -0.04 -1.76
C VAL A 53 3.73 -0.06 -0.32
N TYR A 54 2.85 -0.37 0.61
CA TYR A 54 3.20 -0.43 2.02
C TYR A 54 2.76 -1.75 2.63
N CYS A 55 3.56 -2.27 3.53
CA CYS A 55 3.18 -3.46 4.28
C CYS A 55 3.58 -3.25 5.73
N ASN A 56 3.26 -4.22 6.59
CA ASN A 56 3.62 -4.14 8.00
C ASN A 56 5.11 -4.37 8.14
N GLU A 57 5.79 -3.43 8.77
CA GLU A 57 7.23 -3.49 8.93
C GLU A 57 7.66 -4.75 9.67
N GLU A 58 6.84 -5.24 10.57
CA GLU A 58 7.16 -6.42 11.36
C GLU A 58 6.38 -7.66 10.97
N GLY A 59 5.84 -7.67 9.76
CA GLY A 59 4.96 -8.76 9.35
C GLY A 59 5.58 -10.14 9.50
N ARG A 60 6.85 -10.29 9.12
CA ARG A 60 7.50 -11.59 9.22
C ARG A 60 7.75 -11.98 10.67
N ILE A 61 8.14 -11.02 11.48
CA ILE A 61 8.37 -11.26 12.89
C ILE A 61 7.08 -11.65 13.59
N LEU A 62 5.99 -11.02 13.20
CA LEU A 62 4.69 -11.31 13.79
C LEU A 62 4.10 -12.59 13.25
N GLY A 63 4.71 -13.19 12.24
CA GLY A 63 4.20 -14.44 11.69
C GLY A 63 2.96 -14.28 10.86
N LEU A 64 2.78 -13.12 10.22
CA LEU A 64 1.62 -12.93 9.39
C LEU A 64 1.68 -13.85 8.18
N GLU A 65 0.51 -14.29 7.73
CA GLU A 65 0.45 -15.22 6.64
C GLU A 65 0.78 -14.56 5.31
N THR A 66 1.28 -15.35 4.37
CA THR A 66 1.57 -14.85 3.04
C THR A 66 0.30 -14.32 2.40
N ASN A 67 0.39 -13.13 1.85
CA ASN A 67 -0.71 -12.51 1.14
C ASN A 67 -0.59 -12.92 -0.32
N VAL A 68 -1.34 -13.92 -0.71
CA VAL A 68 -1.21 -14.51 -2.03
C VAL A 68 -1.59 -13.50 -3.11
N LEU A 69 -2.65 -12.74 -2.89
CA LEU A 69 -3.10 -11.78 -3.86
C LEU A 69 -2.03 -10.70 -4.09
N ALA A 70 -1.56 -10.09 -3.03
CA ALA A 70 -0.56 -9.03 -3.17
C ALA A 70 0.74 -9.56 -3.71
N SER A 71 1.15 -10.74 -3.27
CA SER A 71 2.40 -11.33 -3.73
C SER A 71 2.37 -11.58 -5.23
N GLY A 72 1.24 -12.04 -5.74
CA GLY A 72 1.09 -12.28 -7.17
C GLY A 72 1.10 -10.99 -7.97
N LEU A 73 0.39 -9.96 -7.47
CA LEU A 73 0.30 -8.69 -8.20
C LEU A 73 1.63 -7.94 -8.15
N LEU A 74 2.36 -8.04 -7.07
CA LEU A 74 3.58 -7.25 -6.89
C LEU A 74 4.85 -8.05 -7.14
N LYS A 75 4.69 -9.32 -7.48
CA LYS A 75 5.77 -10.19 -7.90
C LYS A 75 6.86 -10.32 -6.86
N GLN A 76 6.47 -10.39 -5.62
CA GLN A 76 7.39 -10.66 -4.53
C GLN A 76 6.59 -11.20 -3.35
N VAL A 77 7.25 -11.94 -2.47
CA VAL A 77 6.55 -12.55 -1.34
C VAL A 77 6.26 -11.48 -0.30
N LEU A 78 4.98 -11.25 -0.05
CA LEU A 78 4.52 -10.28 0.94
C LEU A 78 3.60 -10.96 1.93
N VAL A 79 3.68 -10.53 3.19
CA VAL A 79 2.87 -11.14 4.25
C VAL A 79 1.96 -10.09 4.86
N GLY A 80 0.79 -10.52 5.28
CA GLY A 80 -0.18 -9.63 5.91
C GLY A 80 -0.85 -8.70 4.92
N PRO A 81 -1.67 -7.77 5.41
CA PRO A 81 -2.34 -6.82 4.53
C PRO A 81 -1.32 -5.90 3.85
N VAL A 82 -1.58 -5.58 2.60
CA VAL A 82 -0.67 -4.73 1.80
C VAL A 82 -1.49 -3.59 1.23
N VAL A 83 -1.00 -2.38 1.39
CA VAL A 83 -1.67 -1.20 0.83
C VAL A 83 -0.97 -0.80 -0.45
N VAL A 84 -1.73 -0.53 -1.48
CA VAL A 84 -1.18 -0.02 -2.73
C VAL A 84 -1.85 1.30 -3.05
N GLY A 85 -1.10 2.19 -3.67
CA GLY A 85 -1.62 3.46 -4.15
C GLY A 85 -1.48 3.55 -5.65
N ILE A 86 -2.53 4.01 -6.30
CA ILE A 86 -2.57 4.16 -7.74
C ILE A 86 -2.94 5.59 -8.04
N GLU A 87 -2.18 6.22 -8.91
CA GLU A 87 -2.48 7.58 -9.29
C GLU A 87 -3.65 7.58 -10.25
N GLU A 88 -4.63 8.42 -9.93
CA GLU A 88 -5.76 8.48 -10.81
C GLU A 88 -5.46 9.48 -11.86
N SER A 89 -5.64 9.07 -13.10
CA SER A 89 -5.35 9.92 -14.21
C SER A 89 -6.64 10.56 -14.66
N LEU A 90 -6.64 11.81 -14.90
CA LEU A 90 -7.85 12.51 -15.31
C LEU A 90 -7.93 12.65 -16.81
#